data_65bd5e05079867a4ff0cbd9c50831f14
#
_entry.id   65bd5e05079867a4ff0cbd9c50831f14
#
_cell.length_a   1.000
_cell.length_b   1.000
_cell.length_c   1.000
_cell.angle_alpha   90.00
_cell.angle_beta   90.00
_cell.angle_gamma   90.00
#
_symmetry.space_group_name_H-M   'P 1'
#
loop_
_entity.id
_entity.type
_entity.pdbx_description
1 polymer ?
#
loop_
_entity_poly.entity_id
_entity_poly.type
_entity_poly.pdbx_seq_one_letter_code
_entity_poly.pdbx_strand_id
1 'polypeptide(L)'
;KVISEKELEDFYQTIPTITKEMKLSYSNLKRKKNINSFLEKYGHLRPSTYSISSKNYKENFKEYFNNRSIQEKNVVKKKIQLSKKKQKQITKLFKKHGIKINCNQFFNFASRSISLREYTKLIFSKSINQIFENLINLSKEIQIPRRDLEYISIKNLITHFSGVNVEKLKTSLVDEIRKNKRGEKLLNIIEFPEFISNEKSICNFEQKTKKGNFITNKIVGAETVSLKKIKDYSKLNNKIILIENADPGYDF
;
A
#
# COMPACT_ATOMS: atom_id res chain seq x y z
N LYS A 1 -12.37 -26.07 13.89
CA LYS A 1 -12.09 -25.29 12.67
C LYS A 1 -12.92 -25.88 11.53
N VAL A 2 -13.96 -25.18 11.02
CA VAL A 2 -14.88 -25.71 9.99
C VAL A 2 -14.27 -25.59 8.58
N ILE A 3 -13.46 -24.56 8.36
CA ILE A 3 -12.76 -24.29 7.10
C ILE A 3 -11.27 -24.49 7.33
N SER A 4 -10.61 -25.21 6.45
CA SER A 4 -9.15 -25.39 6.48
C SER A 4 -8.43 -24.16 5.92
N GLU A 5 -7.14 -24.02 6.26
CA GLU A 5 -6.30 -22.93 5.71
C GLU A 5 -6.22 -22.99 4.20
N LYS A 6 -6.08 -24.19 3.65
CA LYS A 6 -6.07 -24.41 2.19
C LYS A 6 -7.36 -23.93 1.52
N GLU A 7 -8.53 -24.21 2.11
CA GLU A 7 -9.81 -23.76 1.57
C GLU A 7 -9.97 -22.23 1.63
N LEU A 8 -9.40 -21.57 2.66
CA LEU A 8 -9.34 -20.13 2.72
C LEU A 8 -8.37 -19.56 1.66
N GLU A 9 -7.22 -20.17 1.49
CA GLU A 9 -6.25 -19.80 0.49
C GLU A 9 -6.83 -19.94 -0.93
N ASP A 10 -7.51 -21.06 -1.21
CA ASP A 10 -8.23 -21.28 -2.44
C ASP A 10 -9.33 -20.21 -2.66
N PHE A 11 -10.04 -19.81 -1.60
CA PHE A 11 -11.01 -18.71 -1.68
C PHE A 11 -10.33 -17.39 -2.06
N TYR A 12 -9.26 -17.00 -1.41
CA TYR A 12 -8.53 -15.79 -1.77
C TYR A 12 -8.03 -15.81 -3.21
N GLN A 13 -7.65 -16.98 -3.73
CA GLN A 13 -7.23 -17.12 -5.12
C GLN A 13 -8.38 -16.89 -6.12
N THR A 14 -9.63 -17.10 -5.74
CA THR A 14 -10.78 -16.84 -6.62
C THR A 14 -11.26 -15.41 -6.63
N ILE A 15 -10.89 -14.58 -5.66
CA ILE A 15 -11.32 -13.19 -5.57
C ILE A 15 -10.67 -12.37 -6.68
N PRO A 16 -11.46 -11.68 -7.53
CA PRO A 16 -10.91 -10.76 -8.52
C PRO A 16 -10.38 -9.52 -7.81
N THR A 17 -9.07 -9.30 -7.83
CA THR A 17 -8.43 -8.14 -7.21
C THR A 17 -7.69 -7.30 -8.24
N ILE A 18 -7.53 -6.01 -7.96
CA ILE A 18 -6.79 -5.08 -8.82
C ILE A 18 -5.33 -5.54 -8.94
N THR A 19 -4.74 -6.04 -7.85
CA THR A 19 -3.36 -6.57 -7.86
C THR A 19 -3.21 -7.72 -8.85
N LYS A 20 -4.16 -8.68 -8.89
CA LYS A 20 -4.15 -9.80 -9.85
C LYS A 20 -4.32 -9.31 -11.29
N GLU A 21 -5.25 -8.37 -11.49
CA GLU A 21 -5.49 -7.78 -12.80
C GLU A 21 -4.25 -7.06 -13.32
N MET A 22 -3.57 -6.30 -12.46
CA MET A 22 -2.35 -5.59 -12.79
C MET A 22 -1.21 -6.56 -13.14
N LYS A 23 -1.02 -7.64 -12.35
CA LYS A 23 -0.03 -8.69 -12.65
C LYS A 23 -0.30 -9.34 -14.01
N LEU A 24 -1.55 -9.66 -14.30
CA LEU A 24 -1.95 -10.23 -15.60
C LEU A 24 -1.74 -9.22 -16.74
N SER A 25 -2.09 -7.96 -16.54
CA SER A 25 -1.87 -6.89 -17.52
C SER A 25 -0.38 -6.71 -17.81
N TYR A 26 0.47 -6.78 -16.77
CA TYR A 26 1.92 -6.69 -16.92
C TYR A 26 2.50 -7.92 -17.65
N SER A 27 2.05 -9.14 -17.35
CA SER A 27 2.50 -10.33 -18.07
C SER A 27 2.16 -10.28 -19.57
N ASN A 28 1.01 -9.70 -19.91
CA ASN A 28 0.60 -9.48 -21.29
C ASN A 28 1.44 -8.41 -22.01
N LEU A 29 2.04 -7.45 -21.28
CA LEU A 29 2.97 -6.48 -21.87
C LEU A 29 4.20 -7.14 -22.47
N LYS A 30 4.74 -8.18 -21.82
CA LYS A 30 5.88 -8.95 -22.36
C LYS A 30 5.56 -9.58 -23.71
N ARG A 31 4.29 -9.92 -23.96
CA ARG A 31 3.80 -10.53 -25.21
C ARG A 31 3.43 -9.47 -26.27
N LYS A 32 2.75 -8.40 -25.88
CA LYS A 32 2.13 -7.42 -26.81
C LYS A 32 2.84 -6.06 -26.90
N LYS A 33 3.89 -5.81 -26.12
CA LYS A 33 4.69 -4.55 -26.07
C LYS A 33 3.89 -3.24 -25.91
N ASN A 34 2.63 -3.29 -25.48
CA ASN A 34 1.81 -2.09 -25.33
C ASN A 34 1.90 -1.54 -23.90
N ILE A 35 2.99 -0.82 -23.60
CA ILE A 35 3.24 -0.21 -22.30
C ILE A 35 2.23 0.90 -21.99
N ASN A 36 1.77 1.61 -23.01
CA ASN A 36 0.91 2.79 -22.81
C ASN A 36 -0.41 2.43 -22.11
N SER A 37 -1.09 1.37 -22.54
CA SER A 37 -2.33 0.91 -21.93
C SER A 37 -2.15 0.51 -20.44
N PHE A 38 -1.02 -0.09 -20.09
CA PHE A 38 -0.70 -0.39 -18.70
C PHE A 38 -0.47 0.88 -17.89
N LEU A 39 0.33 1.82 -18.39
CA LEU A 39 0.64 3.08 -17.71
C LEU A 39 -0.58 4.00 -17.60
N GLU A 40 -1.50 3.95 -18.55
CA GLU A 40 -2.76 4.68 -18.48
C GLU A 40 -3.60 4.25 -17.26
N LYS A 41 -3.66 2.94 -17.00
CA LYS A 41 -4.44 2.37 -15.90
C LYS A 41 -3.71 2.40 -14.56
N TYR A 42 -2.41 2.08 -14.55
CA TYR A 42 -1.64 1.84 -13.32
C TYR A 42 -0.46 2.79 -13.12
N GLY A 43 -0.16 3.64 -14.10
CA GLY A 43 1.02 4.52 -14.09
C GLY A 43 1.07 5.52 -12.93
N HIS A 44 -0.08 5.83 -12.35
CA HIS A 44 -0.20 6.71 -11.19
C HIS A 44 0.22 6.04 -9.86
N LEU A 45 0.29 4.72 -9.82
CA LEU A 45 0.70 3.99 -8.62
C LEU A 45 2.18 4.20 -8.31
N ARG A 46 2.54 4.08 -7.05
CA ARG A 46 3.92 4.21 -6.55
C ARG A 46 4.14 3.30 -5.34
N PRO A 47 5.39 2.88 -5.05
CA PRO A 47 5.68 2.02 -3.90
C PRO A 47 5.20 2.60 -2.57
N SER A 48 5.43 3.89 -2.33
CA SER A 48 4.94 4.60 -1.15
C SER A 48 3.77 5.50 -1.55
N THR A 49 2.55 4.99 -1.45
CA THR A 49 1.32 5.61 -2.00
C THR A 49 1.14 7.06 -1.55
N TYR A 50 1.51 7.38 -0.31
CA TYR A 50 1.32 8.71 0.28
C TYR A 50 2.58 9.57 0.31
N SER A 51 3.71 9.10 -0.24
CA SER A 51 4.95 9.89 -0.33
C SER A 51 5.05 10.58 -1.68
N ILE A 52 5.12 11.90 -1.67
CA ILE A 52 5.30 12.72 -2.86
C ILE A 52 6.71 12.55 -3.45
N SER A 53 7.70 12.20 -2.62
CA SER A 53 9.08 11.93 -3.05
C SER A 53 9.21 10.63 -3.83
N SER A 54 8.33 9.66 -3.59
CA SER A 54 8.31 8.41 -4.32
C SER A 54 7.84 8.64 -5.76
N LYS A 55 8.64 8.21 -6.73
CA LYS A 55 8.28 8.27 -8.14
C LYS A 55 7.15 7.30 -8.45
N ASN A 56 6.19 7.69 -9.29
CA ASN A 56 5.14 6.81 -9.75
C ASN A 56 5.63 5.84 -10.85
N TYR A 57 4.81 4.85 -11.22
CA TYR A 57 5.20 3.85 -12.23
C TYR A 57 5.42 4.46 -13.62
N LYS A 58 4.73 5.57 -13.96
CA LYS A 58 4.95 6.28 -15.22
C LYS A 58 6.31 6.98 -15.22
N GLU A 59 6.71 7.58 -14.10
CA GLU A 59 7.99 8.29 -13.96
C GLU A 59 9.20 7.32 -13.95
N ASN A 60 9.03 6.11 -13.43
CA ASN A 60 10.16 5.22 -13.16
C ASN A 60 9.88 3.75 -13.54
N PHE A 61 9.17 3.54 -14.65
CA PHE A 61 8.73 2.22 -15.11
C PHE A 61 9.87 1.21 -15.24
N LYS A 62 10.98 1.60 -15.83
CA LYS A 62 12.13 0.71 -16.06
C LYS A 62 12.71 0.16 -14.75
N GLU A 63 12.88 1.00 -13.75
CA GLU A 63 13.44 0.60 -12.46
C GLU A 63 12.51 -0.37 -11.70
N TYR A 64 11.20 -0.12 -11.75
CA TYR A 64 10.23 -0.95 -11.05
C TYR A 64 9.93 -2.28 -11.74
N PHE A 65 10.10 -2.37 -13.07
CA PHE A 65 9.61 -3.52 -13.85
C PHE A 65 10.68 -4.22 -14.72
N ASN A 66 11.90 -3.70 -14.86
CA ASN A 66 12.90 -4.19 -15.82
C ASN A 66 13.36 -5.65 -15.60
N ASN A 67 13.31 -6.16 -14.38
CA ASN A 67 13.90 -7.47 -14.02
C ASN A 67 12.90 -8.44 -13.38
N ARG A 68 11.60 -8.18 -13.47
CA ARG A 68 10.61 -9.03 -12.81
C ARG A 68 10.12 -10.13 -13.72
N SER A 69 10.61 -11.34 -13.49
CA SER A 69 9.93 -12.55 -13.95
C SER A 69 8.71 -12.77 -13.04
N ILE A 70 7.57 -12.22 -13.40
CA ILE A 70 6.32 -12.64 -12.77
C ILE A 70 6.12 -14.10 -13.18
N GLN A 71 6.32 -15.01 -12.23
CA GLN A 71 5.92 -16.39 -12.42
C GLN A 71 4.42 -16.38 -12.64
N GLU A 72 4.01 -16.70 -13.86
CA GLU A 72 2.62 -17.00 -14.19
C GLU A 72 2.22 -18.27 -13.43
N LYS A 73 1.91 -18.15 -12.14
CA LYS A 73 1.07 -19.17 -11.53
C LYS A 73 -0.27 -19.01 -12.21
N ASN A 74 -0.60 -19.97 -13.07
CA ASN A 74 -1.88 -20.04 -13.76
C ASN A 74 -2.99 -19.77 -12.75
N VAL A 75 -3.54 -18.56 -12.80
CA VAL A 75 -4.69 -18.19 -11.97
C VAL A 75 -5.91 -18.85 -12.60
N VAL A 76 -5.98 -20.15 -12.48
CA VAL A 76 -7.19 -20.90 -12.83
C VAL A 76 -8.26 -20.41 -11.86
N LYS A 77 -9.24 -19.72 -12.40
CA LYS A 77 -10.45 -19.27 -11.69
C LYS A 77 -11.27 -20.50 -11.30
N LYS A 78 -10.80 -21.29 -10.36
CA LYS A 78 -11.62 -22.33 -9.74
C LYS A 78 -12.50 -21.64 -8.71
N LYS A 79 -13.81 -21.59 -8.96
CA LYS A 79 -14.78 -21.28 -7.89
C LYS A 79 -14.55 -22.27 -6.76
N ILE A 80 -14.39 -21.78 -5.53
CA ILE A 80 -14.40 -22.67 -4.37
C ILE A 80 -15.75 -23.36 -4.31
N GLN A 81 -15.70 -24.67 -4.35
CA GLN A 81 -16.86 -25.51 -4.07
C GLN A 81 -16.67 -26.14 -2.69
N LEU A 82 -17.08 -25.42 -1.66
CA LEU A 82 -17.24 -26.06 -0.35
C LEU A 82 -18.31 -27.15 -0.45
N SER A 83 -18.06 -28.32 0.15
CA SER A 83 -19.03 -29.38 0.17
C SER A 83 -20.35 -28.91 0.79
N LYS A 84 -21.48 -29.43 0.32
CA LYS A 84 -22.83 -29.12 0.86
C LYS A 84 -22.90 -29.30 2.39
N LYS A 85 -22.19 -30.32 2.92
CA LYS A 85 -22.08 -30.59 4.36
C LYS A 85 -21.43 -29.41 5.11
N LYS A 86 -20.30 -28.87 4.63
CA LYS A 86 -19.61 -27.71 5.21
C LYS A 86 -20.43 -26.45 5.10
N GLN A 87 -21.07 -26.21 3.96
CA GLN A 87 -21.95 -25.04 3.80
C GLN A 87 -23.11 -25.04 4.82
N LYS A 88 -23.71 -26.20 5.07
CA LYS A 88 -24.75 -26.36 6.11
C LYS A 88 -24.18 -26.11 7.52
N GLN A 89 -22.98 -26.63 7.82
CA GLN A 89 -22.33 -26.43 9.13
C GLN A 89 -22.04 -24.94 9.37
N ILE A 90 -21.48 -24.23 8.39
CA ILE A 90 -21.21 -22.80 8.49
C ILE A 90 -22.50 -22.02 8.69
N THR A 91 -23.55 -22.32 7.91
CA THR A 91 -24.85 -21.65 8.04
C THR A 91 -25.48 -21.89 9.42
N LYS A 92 -25.33 -23.14 9.96
CA LYS A 92 -25.81 -23.45 11.32
C LYS A 92 -25.04 -22.66 12.39
N LEU A 93 -23.71 -22.50 12.20
CA LEU A 93 -22.88 -21.72 13.09
C LEU A 93 -23.30 -20.25 13.08
N PHE A 94 -23.54 -19.66 11.90
CA PHE A 94 -24.03 -18.29 11.79
C PHE A 94 -25.35 -18.07 12.52
N LYS A 95 -26.32 -18.97 12.32
CA LYS A 95 -27.60 -18.94 13.03
C LYS A 95 -27.42 -19.00 14.55
N LYS A 96 -26.49 -19.85 15.05
CA LYS A 96 -26.19 -19.96 16.49
C LYS A 96 -25.69 -18.63 17.07
N HIS A 97 -24.98 -17.85 16.29
CA HIS A 97 -24.44 -16.54 16.69
C HIS A 97 -25.31 -15.35 16.26
N GLY A 98 -26.57 -15.57 15.88
CA GLY A 98 -27.50 -14.51 15.51
C GLY A 98 -27.25 -13.86 14.12
N ILE A 99 -26.34 -14.44 13.32
CA ILE A 99 -26.03 -13.94 11.98
C ILE A 99 -27.03 -14.51 10.97
N LYS A 100 -27.86 -13.64 10.40
CA LYS A 100 -29.00 -14.01 9.52
C LYS A 100 -28.60 -14.16 8.04
N ILE A 101 -27.43 -14.73 7.75
CA ILE A 101 -26.96 -15.00 6.37
C ILE A 101 -26.56 -16.47 6.22
N ASN A 102 -26.61 -17.00 4.99
CA ASN A 102 -26.09 -18.32 4.69
C ASN A 102 -24.62 -18.26 4.23
N CYS A 103 -23.99 -19.43 4.12
CA CYS A 103 -22.59 -19.57 3.73
C CYS A 103 -22.28 -18.88 2.39
N ASN A 104 -23.12 -19.06 1.36
CA ASN A 104 -22.89 -18.46 0.04
C ASN A 104 -23.02 -16.93 0.07
N GLN A 105 -23.99 -16.41 0.81
CA GLN A 105 -24.14 -14.97 1.00
C GLN A 105 -22.90 -14.37 1.68
N PHE A 106 -22.35 -15.05 2.68
CA PHE A 106 -21.13 -14.60 3.36
C PHE A 106 -19.93 -14.56 2.40
N PHE A 107 -19.67 -15.63 1.67
CA PHE A 107 -18.53 -15.67 0.73
C PHE A 107 -18.68 -14.68 -0.42
N ASN A 108 -19.90 -14.47 -0.92
CA ASN A 108 -20.17 -13.44 -1.91
C ASN A 108 -19.93 -12.04 -1.35
N PHE A 109 -20.38 -11.77 -0.14
CA PHE A 109 -20.12 -10.50 0.54
C PHE A 109 -18.63 -10.28 0.74
N ALA A 110 -17.90 -11.24 1.29
CA ALA A 110 -16.46 -11.16 1.51
C ALA A 110 -15.68 -10.91 0.20
N SER A 111 -16.01 -11.65 -0.86
CA SER A 111 -15.39 -11.48 -2.17
C SER A 111 -15.63 -10.07 -2.75
N ARG A 112 -16.87 -9.60 -2.71
CA ARG A 112 -17.24 -8.26 -3.19
C ARG A 112 -16.58 -7.15 -2.37
N SER A 113 -16.54 -7.30 -1.05
CA SER A 113 -15.93 -6.31 -0.15
C SER A 113 -14.44 -6.17 -0.40
N ILE A 114 -13.72 -7.28 -0.59
CA ILE A 114 -12.28 -7.26 -0.89
C ILE A 114 -12.03 -6.62 -2.26
N SER A 115 -12.78 -7.04 -3.29
CA SER A 115 -12.64 -6.47 -4.64
C SER A 115 -12.94 -4.98 -4.68
N LEU A 116 -14.02 -4.55 -4.01
CA LEU A 116 -14.43 -3.15 -3.96
C LEU A 116 -13.41 -2.31 -3.18
N ARG A 117 -12.87 -2.82 -2.07
CA ARG A 117 -11.83 -2.14 -1.31
C ARG A 117 -10.58 -1.88 -2.17
N GLU A 118 -10.12 -2.84 -2.95
CA GLU A 118 -8.97 -2.63 -3.84
C GLU A 118 -9.30 -1.64 -4.97
N TYR A 119 -10.48 -1.75 -5.55
CA TYR A 119 -10.93 -0.83 -6.58
C TYR A 119 -11.02 0.62 -6.09
N THR A 120 -11.63 0.84 -4.93
CA THR A 120 -11.73 2.19 -4.34
C THR A 120 -10.37 2.75 -3.99
N LYS A 121 -9.43 1.91 -3.51
CA LYS A 121 -8.03 2.32 -3.30
C LYS A 121 -7.34 2.74 -4.60
N LEU A 122 -7.56 2.02 -5.71
CA LEU A 122 -7.02 2.41 -7.01
C LEU A 122 -7.52 3.79 -7.44
N ILE A 123 -8.83 4.05 -7.32
CA ILE A 123 -9.41 5.35 -7.66
C ILE A 123 -8.88 6.45 -6.73
N PHE A 124 -8.85 6.18 -5.43
CA PHE A 124 -8.31 7.10 -4.44
C PHE A 124 -6.84 7.45 -4.72
N SER A 125 -6.01 6.44 -5.00
CA SER A 125 -4.58 6.67 -5.32
C SER A 125 -4.39 7.49 -6.60
N LYS A 126 -5.31 7.40 -7.57
CA LYS A 126 -5.30 8.26 -8.77
C LYS A 126 -5.54 9.72 -8.42
N SER A 127 -6.49 10.00 -7.52
CA SER A 127 -6.75 11.37 -7.04
C SER A 127 -5.57 11.94 -6.25
N ILE A 128 -4.97 11.14 -5.38
CA ILE A 128 -3.75 11.53 -4.64
C ILE A 128 -2.59 11.83 -5.62
N ASN A 129 -2.39 10.99 -6.62
CA ASN A 129 -1.35 11.22 -7.63
C ASN A 129 -1.58 12.55 -8.38
N GLN A 130 -2.83 12.90 -8.73
CA GLN A 130 -3.14 14.16 -9.37
C GLN A 130 -2.79 15.36 -8.48
N ILE A 131 -3.09 15.28 -7.18
CA ILE A 131 -2.68 16.30 -6.20
C ILE A 131 -1.15 16.42 -6.19
N PHE A 132 -0.43 15.30 -6.14
CA PHE A 132 1.03 15.31 -6.13
C PHE A 132 1.62 15.88 -7.42
N GLU A 133 1.07 15.58 -8.59
CA GLU A 133 1.53 16.15 -9.86
C GLU A 133 1.37 17.67 -9.87
N ASN A 134 0.23 18.18 -9.40
CA ASN A 134 0.00 19.61 -9.29
C ASN A 134 0.99 20.27 -8.32
N LEU A 135 1.24 19.66 -7.15
CA LEU A 135 2.21 20.15 -6.18
C LEU A 135 3.64 20.12 -6.72
N ILE A 136 4.01 19.08 -7.45
CA ILE A 136 5.33 18.99 -8.10
C ILE A 136 5.50 20.08 -9.17
N ASN A 137 4.46 20.37 -9.94
CA ASN A 137 4.52 21.45 -10.92
C ASN A 137 4.65 22.80 -10.24
N LEU A 138 3.84 23.09 -9.22
CA LEU A 138 3.97 24.30 -8.41
C LEU A 138 5.38 24.42 -7.82
N SER A 139 5.93 23.33 -7.28
CA SER A 139 7.26 23.35 -6.66
C SER A 139 8.38 23.70 -7.63
N LYS A 140 8.25 23.34 -8.92
CA LYS A 140 9.20 23.76 -9.96
C LYS A 140 9.14 25.26 -10.21
N GLU A 141 7.93 25.82 -10.27
CA GLU A 141 7.72 27.27 -10.47
C GLU A 141 8.30 28.10 -9.32
N ILE A 142 8.07 27.66 -8.07
CA ILE A 142 8.56 28.36 -6.88
C ILE A 142 9.96 27.89 -6.45
N GLN A 143 10.61 27.01 -7.21
CA GLN A 143 11.96 26.50 -6.96
C GLN A 143 12.15 25.81 -5.59
N ILE A 144 11.16 25.04 -5.14
CA ILE A 144 11.24 24.17 -3.97
C ILE A 144 11.55 22.73 -4.42
N PRO A 145 12.59 22.06 -3.89
CA PRO A 145 12.89 20.68 -4.23
C PRO A 145 11.72 19.73 -3.91
N ARG A 146 11.41 18.77 -4.80
CA ARG A 146 10.31 17.79 -4.62
C ARG A 146 10.35 17.11 -3.25
N ARG A 147 11.52 16.70 -2.76
CA ARG A 147 11.69 16.07 -1.45
C ARG A 147 11.22 16.95 -0.28
N ASP A 148 11.27 18.26 -0.45
CA ASP A 148 10.94 19.21 0.58
C ASP A 148 9.42 19.41 0.71
N LEU A 149 8.65 19.00 -0.30
CA LEU A 149 7.18 19.01 -0.27
C LEU A 149 6.58 18.10 0.81
N GLU A 150 7.33 17.10 1.30
CA GLU A 150 6.89 16.23 2.40
C GLU A 150 6.73 16.97 3.72
N TYR A 151 7.38 18.13 3.85
CA TYR A 151 7.33 18.98 5.03
C TYR A 151 6.25 20.07 4.97
N ILE A 152 5.42 20.08 3.92
CA ILE A 152 4.36 21.07 3.76
C ILE A 152 3.02 20.49 4.23
N SER A 153 2.33 21.24 5.09
CA SER A 153 0.98 20.90 5.52
C SER A 153 -0.05 21.25 4.45
N ILE A 154 -0.92 20.29 4.12
CA ILE A 154 -2.05 20.53 3.20
C ILE A 154 -2.95 21.66 3.72
N LYS A 155 -3.11 21.80 5.04
CA LYS A 155 -3.88 22.88 5.65
C LYS A 155 -3.33 24.25 5.27
N ASN A 156 -2.01 24.42 5.33
CA ASN A 156 -1.38 25.70 4.97
C ASN A 156 -1.48 25.97 3.47
N LEU A 157 -1.35 24.96 2.63
CA LEU A 157 -1.59 25.12 1.19
C LEU A 157 -3.00 25.63 0.91
N ILE A 158 -4.03 25.08 1.54
CA ILE A 158 -5.43 25.49 1.32
C ILE A 158 -5.66 26.92 1.81
N THR A 159 -5.10 27.33 2.95
CA THR A 159 -5.27 28.68 3.49
C THR A 159 -4.61 29.76 2.62
N HIS A 160 -3.55 29.43 1.88
CA HIS A 160 -2.88 30.36 0.97
C HIS A 160 -3.51 30.45 -0.42
N PHE A 161 -4.52 29.63 -0.73
CA PHE A 161 -5.13 29.55 -2.07
C PHE A 161 -5.96 30.80 -2.47
N SER A 162 -6.35 31.62 -1.52
CA SER A 162 -7.18 32.81 -1.77
C SER A 162 -6.35 34.10 -1.88
N GLY A 163 -5.73 34.33 -3.04
CA GLY A 163 -5.23 35.67 -3.41
C GLY A 163 -3.84 36.05 -2.88
N VAL A 164 -2.98 35.07 -2.57
CA VAL A 164 -1.62 35.36 -2.09
C VAL A 164 -0.65 35.56 -3.26
N ASN A 165 0.19 36.55 -3.16
CA ASN A 165 1.33 36.75 -4.05
C ASN A 165 2.28 35.55 -3.98
N VAL A 166 2.76 35.08 -5.14
CA VAL A 166 3.63 33.88 -5.29
C VAL A 166 4.89 33.99 -4.41
N GLU A 167 5.48 35.16 -4.27
CA GLU A 167 6.64 35.45 -3.42
C GLU A 167 6.33 35.21 -1.92
N LYS A 168 5.18 35.67 -1.45
CA LYS A 168 4.72 35.43 -0.07
C LYS A 168 4.42 33.97 0.17
N LEU A 169 3.82 33.29 -0.81
CA LEU A 169 3.60 31.84 -0.75
C LEU A 169 4.92 31.08 -0.61
N LYS A 170 5.91 31.37 -1.47
CA LYS A 170 7.23 30.74 -1.42
C LYS A 170 7.89 30.92 -0.05
N THR A 171 7.92 32.15 0.46
CA THR A 171 8.52 32.46 1.77
C THR A 171 7.85 31.66 2.89
N SER A 172 6.51 31.67 2.94
CA SER A 172 5.74 30.93 3.93
C SER A 172 6.02 29.41 3.87
N LEU A 173 6.06 28.81 2.68
CA LEU A 173 6.35 27.40 2.51
C LEU A 173 7.79 27.04 2.91
N VAL A 174 8.76 27.87 2.58
CA VAL A 174 10.17 27.67 2.98
C VAL A 174 10.33 27.70 4.50
N ASP A 175 9.65 28.62 5.17
CA ASP A 175 9.70 28.72 6.63
C ASP A 175 9.02 27.52 7.30
N GLU A 176 7.89 27.05 6.76
CA GLU A 176 7.24 25.85 7.22
C GLU A 176 8.14 24.61 7.04
N ILE A 177 8.74 24.44 5.87
CA ILE A 177 9.68 23.34 5.57
C ILE A 177 10.84 23.36 6.58
N ARG A 178 11.42 24.52 6.85
CA ARG A 178 12.53 24.65 7.81
C ARG A 178 12.11 24.25 9.22
N LYS A 179 10.92 24.72 9.64
CA LYS A 179 10.35 24.38 10.96
C LYS A 179 10.09 22.87 11.07
N ASN A 180 9.44 22.28 10.07
CA ASN A 180 9.05 20.87 10.12
C ASN A 180 10.25 19.91 10.00
N LYS A 181 11.28 20.26 9.23
CA LYS A 181 12.54 19.50 9.21
C LYS A 181 13.26 19.49 10.57
N ARG A 182 13.18 20.58 11.34
CA ARG A 182 13.72 20.61 12.71
C ARG A 182 12.88 19.73 13.63
N GLY A 183 11.55 19.81 13.51
CA GLY A 183 10.62 18.98 14.29
C GLY A 183 10.79 17.50 14.02
N GLU A 184 10.98 17.06 12.78
CA GLU A 184 11.22 15.65 12.42
C GLU A 184 12.45 15.07 13.12
N LYS A 185 13.54 15.84 13.20
CA LYS A 185 14.76 15.40 13.92
C LYS A 185 14.49 15.10 15.39
N LEU A 186 13.61 15.87 16.03
CA LEU A 186 13.20 15.62 17.41
C LEU A 186 12.25 14.42 17.51
N LEU A 187 11.27 14.31 16.60
CA LEU A 187 10.31 13.21 16.59
C LEU A 187 10.99 11.85 16.37
N ASN A 188 12.06 11.79 15.59
CA ASN A 188 12.83 10.56 15.37
C ASN A 188 13.59 10.07 16.62
N ILE A 189 13.70 10.89 17.66
CA ILE A 189 14.34 10.54 18.94
C ILE A 189 13.28 10.10 19.96
N ILE A 190 12.02 10.52 19.76
CA ILE A 190 10.92 10.24 20.71
C ILE A 190 10.22 8.95 20.26
N GLU A 191 10.15 7.98 21.17
CA GLU A 191 9.34 6.78 20.98
C GLU A 191 7.99 6.95 21.68
N PHE A 192 6.89 6.77 20.95
CA PHE A 192 5.54 6.83 21.49
C PHE A 192 5.00 5.42 21.75
N PRO A 193 4.07 5.26 22.71
CA PRO A 193 3.37 4.00 22.90
C PRO A 193 2.53 3.65 21.67
N GLU A 194 2.39 2.36 21.38
CA GLU A 194 1.58 1.87 20.23
C GLU A 194 0.10 2.23 20.34
N PHE A 195 -0.37 2.46 21.57
CA PHE A 195 -1.75 2.83 21.87
C PHE A 195 -1.80 3.93 22.93
N ILE A 196 -2.39 5.06 22.57
CA ILE A 196 -2.60 6.20 23.44
C ILE A 196 -4.05 6.17 23.92
N SER A 197 -4.29 5.80 25.16
CA SER A 197 -5.63 5.75 25.77
C SER A 197 -6.02 7.03 26.53
N ASN A 198 -5.04 7.79 26.98
CA ASN A 198 -5.21 9.04 27.71
C ASN A 198 -3.93 9.87 27.66
N GLU A 199 -3.96 11.13 28.10
CA GLU A 199 -2.81 12.04 28.10
C GLU A 199 -1.62 11.51 28.92
N LYS A 200 -1.86 10.82 30.02
CA LYS A 200 -0.80 10.27 30.88
C LYS A 200 -0.02 9.15 30.18
N SER A 201 -0.66 8.42 29.25
CA SER A 201 -0.02 7.33 28.50
C SER A 201 1.03 7.83 27.49
N ILE A 202 1.08 9.12 27.20
CA ILE A 202 2.13 9.72 26.36
C ILE A 202 3.44 9.86 27.13
N CYS A 203 3.35 10.19 28.42
CA CYS A 203 4.52 10.48 29.27
C CYS A 203 4.98 9.27 30.09
N ASN A 204 4.07 8.36 30.43
CA ASN A 204 4.32 7.19 31.26
C ASN A 204 3.82 5.92 30.56
N PHE A 205 4.67 5.26 29.81
CA PHE A 205 4.40 3.94 29.26
C PHE A 205 5.58 2.99 29.51
N GLU A 206 5.25 1.76 29.85
CA GLU A 206 6.24 0.70 29.91
C GLU A 206 6.62 0.27 28.49
N GLN A 207 7.91 0.35 28.17
CA GLN A 207 8.43 -0.17 26.92
C GLN A 207 8.33 -1.71 26.94
N LYS A 208 7.21 -2.24 26.46
CA LYS A 208 7.06 -3.69 26.29
C LYS A 208 8.04 -4.14 25.21
N THR A 209 8.88 -5.12 25.53
CA THR A 209 9.71 -5.80 24.52
C THR A 209 8.82 -6.21 23.36
N LYS A 210 9.04 -5.59 22.19
CA LYS A 210 8.25 -5.86 20.99
C LYS A 210 8.45 -7.33 20.61
N LYS A 211 7.45 -8.16 20.92
CA LYS A 211 7.41 -9.52 20.38
C LYS A 211 7.10 -9.43 18.90
N GLY A 212 7.89 -10.11 18.07
CA GLY A 212 7.65 -10.14 16.63
C GLY A 212 6.23 -10.61 16.30
N ASN A 213 5.56 -9.91 15.42
CA ASN A 213 4.26 -10.32 14.89
C ASN A 213 4.51 -11.16 13.63
N PHE A 214 4.42 -12.48 13.77
CA PHE A 214 4.68 -13.42 12.68
C PHE A 214 3.39 -13.77 11.94
N ILE A 215 3.36 -13.53 10.64
CA ILE A 215 2.23 -13.89 9.76
C ILE A 215 2.26 -15.37 9.40
N THR A 216 3.45 -15.98 9.41
CA THR A 216 3.63 -17.41 9.09
C THR A 216 4.39 -18.13 10.20
N ASN A 217 4.10 -19.43 10.39
CA ASN A 217 4.81 -20.31 11.32
C ASN A 217 6.03 -21.00 10.66
N LYS A 218 6.66 -20.34 9.70
CA LYS A 218 7.83 -20.89 8.98
C LYS A 218 9.10 -20.27 9.52
N ILE A 219 10.12 -21.09 9.75
CA ILE A 219 11.47 -20.65 10.04
C ILE A 219 12.22 -20.60 8.70
N VAL A 220 12.81 -19.46 8.38
CA VAL A 220 13.56 -19.25 7.14
C VAL A 220 14.93 -18.71 7.50
N GLY A 221 15.98 -19.32 6.96
CA GLY A 221 17.35 -18.82 7.05
C GLY A 221 17.81 -18.34 5.66
N ALA A 222 18.16 -17.06 5.52
CA ALA A 222 18.70 -16.49 4.30
C ALA A 222 19.45 -15.20 4.59
N GLU A 223 20.22 -14.72 3.63
CA GLU A 223 20.89 -13.41 3.72
C GLU A 223 19.88 -12.28 3.85
N THR A 224 20.13 -11.37 4.77
CA THR A 224 19.25 -10.23 5.05
C THR A 224 19.66 -9.00 4.23
N VAL A 225 18.69 -8.35 3.64
CA VAL A 225 18.90 -7.16 2.80
C VAL A 225 17.89 -6.08 3.12
N SER A 226 18.39 -4.85 3.35
CA SER A 226 17.51 -3.69 3.53
C SER A 226 17.20 -3.02 2.19
N LEU A 227 15.93 -2.83 1.86
CA LEU A 227 15.49 -2.18 0.63
C LEU A 227 15.99 -0.74 0.46
N LYS A 228 16.26 -0.01 1.55
CA LYS A 228 16.85 1.34 1.48
C LYS A 228 18.20 1.38 0.74
N LYS A 229 18.94 0.28 0.74
CA LYS A 229 20.30 0.20 0.18
C LYS A 229 20.36 -0.41 -1.21
N ILE A 230 19.24 -0.89 -1.75
CA ILE A 230 19.22 -1.62 -3.02
C ILE A 230 18.61 -0.75 -4.13
N LYS A 231 19.40 -0.58 -5.18
CA LYS A 231 18.95 0.01 -6.45
C LYS A 231 18.46 -1.03 -7.47
N ASP A 232 18.84 -2.30 -7.29
CA ASP A 232 18.55 -3.39 -8.22
C ASP A 232 17.75 -4.50 -7.52
N TYR A 233 16.46 -4.53 -7.80
CA TYR A 233 15.50 -5.48 -7.21
C TYR A 233 15.72 -6.93 -7.66
N SER A 234 16.50 -7.20 -8.73
CA SER A 234 16.84 -8.56 -9.14
C SER A 234 17.66 -9.30 -8.08
N LYS A 235 18.39 -8.56 -7.24
CA LYS A 235 19.22 -9.09 -6.16
C LYS A 235 18.46 -9.53 -4.92
N LEU A 236 17.14 -9.37 -4.91
CA LEU A 236 16.26 -9.73 -3.78
C LEU A 236 15.83 -11.19 -3.77
N ASN A 237 16.10 -11.92 -4.84
CA ASN A 237 15.65 -13.30 -4.95
C ASN A 237 16.33 -14.18 -3.88
N ASN A 238 15.53 -15.00 -3.17
CA ASN A 238 15.97 -15.87 -2.07
C ASN A 238 16.63 -15.15 -0.87
N LYS A 239 16.27 -13.90 -0.61
CA LYS A 239 16.78 -13.13 0.54
C LYS A 239 15.65 -12.73 1.50
N ILE A 240 16.01 -12.50 2.77
CA ILE A 240 15.13 -11.88 3.75
C ILE A 240 15.20 -10.37 3.54
N ILE A 241 14.06 -9.76 3.22
CA ILE A 241 13.97 -8.35 2.91
C ILE A 241 13.50 -7.58 4.13
N LEU A 242 14.27 -6.60 4.56
CA LEU A 242 13.89 -5.66 5.61
C LEU A 242 13.28 -4.41 4.97
N ILE A 243 12.03 -4.13 5.31
CA ILE A 243 11.29 -2.94 4.87
C ILE A 243 10.77 -2.18 6.09
N GLU A 244 10.67 -0.87 5.99
CA GLU A 244 10.13 -0.05 7.09
C GLU A 244 8.62 -0.16 7.18
N ASN A 245 7.94 -0.15 6.05
CA ASN A 245 6.50 -0.24 5.95
C ASN A 245 6.12 -1.19 4.83
N ALA A 246 5.18 -2.09 5.10
CA ALA A 246 4.59 -2.95 4.08
C ALA A 246 3.54 -2.13 3.30
N ASP A 247 3.96 -1.50 2.20
CA ASP A 247 3.07 -0.79 1.28
C ASP A 247 2.66 -1.73 0.13
N PRO A 248 1.42 -1.68 -0.37
CA PRO A 248 0.98 -2.46 -1.53
C PRO A 248 1.88 -2.35 -2.78
N GLY A 249 2.67 -1.29 -2.90
CA GLY A 249 3.67 -1.14 -3.94
C GLY A 249 4.82 -2.15 -3.90
N TYR A 250 4.99 -2.90 -2.80
CA TYR A 250 5.99 -3.96 -2.69
C TYR A 250 5.45 -5.36 -3.06
N ASP A 251 4.18 -5.49 -3.41
CA ASP A 251 3.55 -6.77 -3.78
C ASP A 251 3.99 -7.31 -5.16
N PHE A 252 4.94 -6.67 -5.82
CA PHE A 252 5.41 -6.99 -7.17
C PHE A 252 6.77 -7.62 -7.21
#